data_b6e77df1e6afec916a6ee5cfb444bd72
#
_entry.id   b6e77df1e6afec916a6ee5cfb444bd72
#
_cell.length_a   1.000
_cell.length_b   1.000
_cell.length_c   1.000
_cell.angle_alpha   90.00
_cell.angle_beta   90.00
_cell.angle_gamma   90.00
#
_symmetry.space_group_name_H-M   'P 1'
#
loop_
_entity.id
_entity.type
_entity.pdbx_description
1 polymer ?
#
loop_
_entity_poly.entity_id
_entity_poly.type
_entity_poly.pdbx_seq_one_letter_code
_entity_poly.pdbx_strand_id
1 'polypeptide(L)'
;MGLDSRMASGTRNLAKRVSRRGFIGRLGTLLIGSGSLPLLPVYREAAAAEAIPELGDPQSCDYWRYCAFGGNLCSCCGGSHTQCPPGTEVSPVAWVGTCRNPADGKHYLISYNDCCGKTACGRCGCHRGEGDKPVYYPSKSNNILWCFGTESHTYHCTVALVQGEASAPG
;
A
#
# COMPACT_ATOMS: atom_id res chain seq x y z
N MET A 1 48.86 -47.80 1.57
CA MET A 1 48.58 -47.10 2.86
C MET A 1 48.64 -45.60 2.58
N GLY A 2 47.67 -44.89 2.39
CA GLY A 2 46.33 -44.82 2.69
C GLY A 2 45.90 -43.39 2.69
N LEU A 3 45.35 -42.91 1.56
CA LEU A 3 44.60 -41.64 1.51
C LEU A 3 43.43 -41.66 2.52
N ASP A 4 42.84 -42.83 2.74
CA ASP A 4 41.74 -43.02 3.69
C ASP A 4 42.12 -42.74 5.15
N SER A 5 43.33 -43.06 5.59
CA SER A 5 43.74 -42.83 6.97
C SER A 5 44.01 -41.34 7.26
N ARG A 6 44.41 -40.59 6.25
CA ARG A 6 44.60 -39.12 6.38
C ARG A 6 43.28 -38.37 6.37
N MET A 7 42.32 -38.82 5.59
CA MET A 7 40.95 -38.22 5.60
C MET A 7 40.24 -38.53 6.92
N ALA A 8 40.31 -39.74 7.43
CA ALA A 8 39.70 -40.14 8.70
C ALA A 8 40.28 -39.37 9.93
N SER A 9 41.56 -39.03 9.92
CA SER A 9 42.16 -38.23 10.99
C SER A 9 41.76 -36.74 10.89
N GLY A 10 41.63 -36.21 9.68
CA GLY A 10 41.17 -34.83 9.44
C GLY A 10 39.75 -34.59 9.93
N THR A 11 38.84 -35.49 9.61
CA THR A 11 37.44 -35.39 10.02
C THR A 11 37.22 -35.53 11.53
N ARG A 12 38.00 -36.41 12.19
CA ARG A 12 37.97 -36.55 13.65
C ARG A 12 38.48 -35.33 14.40
N ASN A 13 39.47 -34.64 13.88
CA ASN A 13 40.00 -33.42 14.47
C ASN A 13 39.06 -32.22 14.27
N LEU A 14 38.37 -32.17 13.15
CA LEU A 14 37.35 -31.17 12.90
C LEU A 14 36.13 -31.38 13.84
N ALA A 15 35.70 -32.62 14.01
CA ALA A 15 34.57 -32.96 14.88
C ALA A 15 34.85 -32.66 16.37
N LYS A 16 36.11 -32.74 16.80
CA LYS A 16 36.49 -32.41 18.19
C LYS A 16 36.58 -30.90 18.45
N ARG A 17 36.82 -30.09 17.44
CA ARG A 17 36.94 -28.62 17.57
C ARG A 17 35.61 -27.86 17.42
N VAL A 18 34.63 -28.49 16.86
CA VAL A 18 33.33 -27.85 16.67
C VAL A 18 32.29 -28.49 17.61
N SER A 19 32.04 -27.85 18.73
CA SER A 19 30.91 -28.22 19.59
C SER A 19 29.65 -28.19 18.76
N ARG A 20 28.76 -29.21 18.91
CA ARG A 20 27.48 -29.26 18.22
C ARG A 20 26.67 -27.97 18.37
N ARG A 21 26.78 -27.32 19.53
CA ARG A 21 26.14 -26.01 19.78
C ARG A 21 26.76 -24.86 18.98
N GLY A 22 28.11 -24.87 18.81
CA GLY A 22 28.82 -23.86 18.03
C GLY A 22 28.61 -23.99 16.53
N PHE A 23 28.46 -25.23 16.02
CA PHE A 23 28.19 -25.47 14.60
C PHE A 23 26.76 -25.02 14.21
N ILE A 24 25.74 -25.38 14.99
CA ILE A 24 24.36 -24.98 14.76
C ILE A 24 24.23 -23.45 14.89
N GLY A 25 24.91 -22.83 15.85
CA GLY A 25 24.88 -21.37 16.00
C GLY A 25 25.50 -20.63 14.80
N ARG A 26 26.63 -21.13 14.29
CA ARG A 26 27.30 -20.53 13.12
C ARG A 26 26.55 -20.81 11.81
N LEU A 27 25.98 -21.99 11.66
CA LEU A 27 25.10 -22.29 10.51
C LEU A 27 23.83 -21.44 10.54
N GLY A 28 23.24 -21.29 11.72
CA GLY A 28 22.07 -20.42 11.93
C GLY A 28 22.35 -18.96 11.59
N THR A 29 23.49 -18.42 12.04
CA THR A 29 23.87 -17.02 11.71
C THR A 29 24.18 -16.83 10.23
N LEU A 30 24.77 -17.82 9.56
CA LEU A 30 25.01 -17.77 8.11
C LEU A 30 23.69 -17.84 7.32
N LEU A 31 22.75 -18.68 7.74
CA LEU A 31 21.43 -18.80 7.08
C LEU A 31 20.55 -17.58 7.36
N ILE A 32 20.60 -17.00 8.56
CA ILE A 32 19.85 -15.78 8.89
C ILE A 32 20.51 -14.57 8.23
N GLY A 33 21.84 -14.51 8.16
CA GLY A 33 22.54 -13.40 7.52
C GLY A 33 22.42 -13.35 6.00
N SER A 34 22.23 -14.51 5.35
CA SER A 34 22.07 -14.57 3.88
C SER A 34 20.59 -14.62 3.43
N GLY A 35 19.66 -14.93 4.34
CA GLY A 35 18.24 -15.08 4.04
C GLY A 35 17.37 -13.86 4.37
N SER A 36 17.92 -12.82 4.96
CA SER A 36 17.20 -11.58 5.22
C SER A 36 17.28 -10.57 4.06
N LEU A 37 17.22 -11.07 2.82
CA LEU A 37 16.62 -10.24 1.78
C LEU A 37 15.16 -10.08 2.16
N PRO A 38 14.69 -8.86 2.44
CA PRO A 38 13.32 -8.65 2.83
C PRO A 38 12.43 -9.02 1.64
N LEU A 39 11.80 -10.20 1.72
CA LEU A 39 10.67 -10.59 0.87
C LEU A 39 9.37 -9.88 1.30
N LEU A 40 9.47 -9.00 2.28
CA LEU A 40 8.42 -8.04 2.52
C LEU A 40 8.43 -7.04 1.36
N PRO A 41 7.28 -6.67 0.80
CA PRO A 41 7.21 -5.46 0.00
C PRO A 41 7.71 -4.36 0.92
N VAL A 42 8.98 -4.03 0.81
CA VAL A 42 9.53 -2.83 1.39
C VAL A 42 8.64 -1.75 0.82
N TYR A 43 7.85 -1.09 1.67
CA TYR A 43 7.57 0.29 1.46
C TYR A 43 8.95 0.91 1.23
N ARG A 44 9.37 0.96 -0.01
CA ARG A 44 10.41 1.88 -0.41
C ARG A 44 9.80 3.21 -0.03
N GLU A 45 10.25 3.78 1.07
CA GLU A 45 10.23 5.22 1.21
C GLU A 45 10.72 5.69 -0.15
N ALA A 46 9.80 6.23 -0.93
CA ALA A 46 10.04 6.58 -2.31
C ALA A 46 11.28 7.45 -2.28
N ALA A 47 12.39 6.91 -2.76
CA ALA A 47 13.60 7.66 -2.99
C ALA A 47 13.13 8.91 -3.72
N ALA A 48 13.19 10.06 -3.06
CA ALA A 48 12.67 11.37 -3.42
C ALA A 48 11.88 11.31 -4.73
N ALA A 49 10.64 10.83 -4.66
CA ALA A 49 9.77 10.83 -5.82
C ALA A 49 9.71 12.29 -6.21
N GLU A 50 10.26 12.61 -7.35
CA GLU A 50 10.19 13.94 -7.95
C GLU A 50 8.76 14.40 -7.73
N ALA A 51 8.59 15.49 -6.97
CA ALA A 51 7.29 15.85 -6.43
C ALA A 51 6.32 15.98 -7.63
N ILE A 52 5.34 15.08 -7.70
CA ILE A 52 4.36 15.07 -8.78
C ILE A 52 3.70 16.44 -8.79
N PRO A 53 3.76 17.19 -9.90
CA PRO A 53 3.19 18.52 -9.92
C PRO A 53 1.67 18.45 -9.70
N GLU A 54 1.19 19.23 -8.74
CA GLU A 54 -0.23 19.27 -8.38
C GLU A 54 -0.89 20.48 -9.03
N LEU A 55 -1.97 20.22 -9.76
CA LEU A 55 -2.80 21.25 -10.38
C LEU A 55 -4.26 21.01 -10.05
N GLY A 56 -4.96 22.09 -9.67
CA GLY A 56 -6.38 22.05 -9.34
C GLY A 56 -6.64 22.10 -7.83
N ASP A 57 -7.93 22.11 -7.50
CA ASP A 57 -8.41 22.21 -6.11
C ASP A 57 -8.80 20.83 -5.59
N PRO A 58 -8.12 20.30 -4.54
CA PRO A 58 -8.47 19.02 -3.93
C PRO A 58 -9.87 18.99 -3.26
N GLN A 59 -10.55 20.12 -3.14
CA GLN A 59 -11.93 20.18 -2.67
C GLN A 59 -12.97 20.19 -3.81
N SER A 60 -12.50 20.21 -5.04
CA SER A 60 -13.33 20.14 -6.24
C SER A 60 -13.37 18.72 -6.81
N CYS A 61 -14.55 18.28 -7.27
CA CYS A 61 -14.68 17.01 -7.98
C CYS A 61 -13.89 16.97 -9.31
N ASP A 62 -13.49 18.13 -9.84
CA ASP A 62 -12.70 18.23 -11.08
C ASP A 62 -11.20 18.10 -10.86
N TYR A 63 -10.77 17.88 -9.63
CA TYR A 63 -9.36 17.66 -9.34
C TYR A 63 -8.85 16.42 -10.09
N TRP A 64 -7.67 16.53 -10.69
CA TRP A 64 -7.17 15.53 -11.64
C TRP A 64 -7.07 14.11 -11.08
N ARG A 65 -6.83 13.95 -9.77
CA ARG A 65 -6.76 12.63 -9.13
C ARG A 65 -8.12 11.93 -9.02
N TYR A 66 -9.23 12.64 -9.25
CA TYR A 66 -10.58 12.10 -8.98
C TYR A 66 -11.27 11.53 -10.21
N CYS A 67 -10.54 11.14 -11.25
CA CYS A 67 -11.12 10.63 -12.51
C CYS A 67 -12.00 9.38 -12.33
N ALA A 68 -11.74 8.57 -11.30
CA ALA A 68 -12.53 7.39 -10.95
C ALA A 68 -13.05 7.44 -9.50
N PHE A 69 -13.16 8.62 -8.93
CA PHE A 69 -13.58 8.84 -7.55
C PHE A 69 -15.08 8.57 -7.34
N GLY A 70 -15.42 8.04 -6.16
CA GLY A 70 -16.80 7.89 -5.69
C GLY A 70 -16.85 8.08 -4.18
N GLY A 71 -17.73 8.94 -3.70
CA GLY A 71 -17.91 9.21 -2.28
C GLY A 71 -17.68 10.66 -1.88
N ASN A 72 -17.46 10.92 -0.59
CA ASN A 72 -17.17 12.24 -0.03
C ASN A 72 -15.66 12.52 -0.03
N LEU A 73 -15.26 13.72 -0.40
CA LEU A 73 -13.84 14.11 -0.37
C LEU A 73 -13.35 14.28 1.08
N CYS A 74 -12.31 13.57 1.49
CA CYS A 74 -11.71 13.75 2.81
C CYS A 74 -11.14 15.16 3.02
N SER A 75 -10.72 15.83 1.96
CA SER A 75 -10.30 17.24 1.98
C SER A 75 -11.37 18.22 2.45
N CYS A 76 -12.66 17.86 2.32
CA CYS A 76 -13.78 18.62 2.86
C CYS A 76 -14.22 18.14 4.27
N CYS A 77 -13.65 17.06 4.76
CA CYS A 77 -14.12 16.32 5.93
C CYS A 77 -13.12 16.35 7.09
N GLY A 78 -12.16 17.26 7.07
CA GLY A 78 -11.15 17.43 8.12
C GLY A 78 -9.90 16.57 7.92
N GLY A 79 -9.76 15.91 6.78
CA GLY A 79 -8.55 15.25 6.30
C GLY A 79 -7.91 16.02 5.14
N SER A 80 -7.23 15.29 4.27
CA SER A 80 -6.73 15.81 2.99
C SER A 80 -7.09 14.87 1.86
N HIS A 81 -6.70 15.19 0.64
CA HIS A 81 -6.87 14.27 -0.50
C HIS A 81 -6.04 12.98 -0.35
N THR A 82 -5.06 12.95 0.56
CA THR A 82 -4.18 11.79 0.81
C THR A 82 -4.24 11.25 2.23
N GLN A 83 -4.92 11.92 3.16
CA GLN A 83 -4.93 11.54 4.56
C GLN A 83 -6.35 11.51 5.12
N CYS A 84 -6.65 10.43 5.81
CA CYS A 84 -7.89 10.28 6.54
C CYS A 84 -8.01 11.30 7.70
N PRO A 85 -9.23 11.79 7.99
CA PRO A 85 -9.46 12.66 9.15
C PRO A 85 -9.13 11.97 10.46
N PRO A 86 -8.74 12.72 11.51
CA PRO A 86 -8.53 12.16 12.84
C PRO A 86 -9.73 11.35 13.34
N GLY A 87 -9.47 10.19 13.93
CA GLY A 87 -10.50 9.27 14.41
C GLY A 87 -11.20 8.46 13.32
N THR A 88 -10.58 8.38 12.16
CA THR A 88 -10.93 7.40 11.11
C THR A 88 -9.69 6.61 10.74
N GLU A 89 -9.89 5.40 10.24
CA GLU A 89 -8.87 4.46 9.80
C GLU A 89 -8.98 4.26 8.28
N VAL A 90 -7.83 4.21 7.60
CA VAL A 90 -7.82 3.93 6.17
C VAL A 90 -8.11 2.46 5.91
N SER A 91 -9.06 2.18 5.03
CA SER A 91 -9.35 0.80 4.62
C SER A 91 -8.18 0.22 3.81
N PRO A 92 -7.80 -1.05 4.08
CA PRO A 92 -6.84 -1.76 3.25
C PRO A 92 -7.40 -2.15 1.87
N VAL A 93 -8.72 -2.08 1.71
CA VAL A 93 -9.40 -2.35 0.44
C VAL A 93 -9.55 -1.06 -0.34
N ALA A 94 -9.18 -1.08 -1.62
CA ALA A 94 -9.19 0.08 -2.50
C ALA A 94 -9.60 -0.30 -3.91
N TRP A 95 -10.16 0.65 -4.64
CA TRP A 95 -10.25 0.55 -6.09
C TRP A 95 -9.24 1.48 -6.74
N VAL A 96 -8.96 1.28 -8.00
CA VAL A 96 -7.96 2.04 -8.72
C VAL A 96 -8.54 2.69 -9.97
N GLY A 97 -7.92 3.79 -10.37
CA GLY A 97 -8.20 4.45 -11.63
C GLY A 97 -6.92 4.99 -12.25
N THR A 98 -6.88 5.13 -13.56
CA THR A 98 -5.78 5.77 -14.27
C THR A 98 -6.18 7.18 -14.68
N CYS A 99 -5.59 8.18 -14.03
CA CYS A 99 -5.91 9.58 -14.25
C CYS A 99 -4.77 10.30 -14.95
N ARG A 100 -5.11 11.20 -15.89
CA ARG A 100 -4.14 12.06 -16.53
C ARG A 100 -3.92 13.31 -15.70
N ASN A 101 -2.67 13.60 -15.36
CA ASN A 101 -2.30 14.86 -14.71
C ASN A 101 -2.16 15.97 -15.75
N PRO A 102 -2.92 17.05 -15.69
CA PRO A 102 -2.82 18.14 -16.66
C PRO A 102 -1.53 18.96 -16.52
N ALA A 103 -0.85 18.89 -15.39
CA ALA A 103 0.36 19.68 -15.14
C ALA A 103 1.59 19.16 -15.90
N ASP A 104 1.67 17.84 -16.12
CA ASP A 104 2.79 17.20 -16.83
C ASP A 104 2.34 16.34 -18.02
N GLY A 105 1.04 16.15 -18.18
CA GLY A 105 0.43 15.36 -19.25
C GLY A 105 0.55 13.84 -19.08
N LYS A 106 1.16 13.37 -17.99
CA LYS A 106 1.36 11.95 -17.70
C LYS A 106 0.12 11.30 -17.11
N HIS A 107 0.08 9.98 -17.16
CA HIS A 107 -0.96 9.16 -16.54
C HIS A 107 -0.43 8.56 -15.25
N TYR A 108 -1.28 8.56 -14.22
CA TYR A 108 -0.96 8.02 -12.90
C TYR A 108 -2.01 7.02 -12.44
N LEU A 109 -1.55 5.94 -11.85
CA LEU A 109 -2.41 4.99 -11.16
C LEU A 109 -2.76 5.59 -9.80
N ILE A 110 -4.04 5.80 -9.56
CA ILE A 110 -4.59 6.34 -8.32
C ILE A 110 -5.34 5.25 -7.58
N SER A 111 -5.00 5.05 -6.31
CA SER A 111 -5.73 4.20 -5.39
C SER A 111 -6.71 5.04 -4.57
N TYR A 112 -7.96 4.62 -4.54
CA TYR A 112 -9.01 5.25 -3.75
C TYR A 112 -9.31 4.36 -2.55
N ASN A 113 -9.05 4.89 -1.35
CA ASN A 113 -9.23 4.18 -0.11
C ASN A 113 -10.26 4.91 0.76
N ASP A 114 -11.17 4.14 1.34
CA ASP A 114 -12.14 4.69 2.27
C ASP A 114 -11.54 4.93 3.64
N CYS A 115 -11.96 6.01 4.26
CA CYS A 115 -11.69 6.33 5.65
C CYS A 115 -12.93 5.96 6.48
N CYS A 116 -12.75 5.04 7.40
CA CYS A 116 -13.81 4.37 8.15
C CYS A 116 -13.72 4.68 9.65
N GLY A 117 -14.85 4.70 10.34
CA GLY A 117 -14.89 4.93 11.79
C GLY A 117 -15.82 6.05 12.24
N LYS A 118 -16.27 6.90 11.33
CA LYS A 118 -17.24 7.97 11.58
C LYS A 118 -18.38 7.88 10.57
N THR A 119 -19.52 8.48 10.91
CA THR A 119 -20.64 8.62 9.97
C THR A 119 -20.22 9.37 8.72
N ALA A 120 -20.90 9.10 7.61
CA ALA A 120 -20.61 9.75 6.34
C ALA A 120 -20.55 11.27 6.49
N CYS A 121 -19.49 11.85 5.97
CA CYS A 121 -19.23 13.29 6.10
C CYS A 121 -20.31 14.14 5.41
N GLY A 122 -20.84 13.67 4.28
CA GLY A 122 -21.90 14.34 3.53
C GLY A 122 -21.49 15.65 2.84
N ARG A 123 -20.19 15.96 2.79
CA ARG A 123 -19.65 17.15 2.13
C ARG A 123 -18.88 16.77 0.88
N CYS A 124 -18.92 17.63 -0.13
CA CYS A 124 -18.19 17.46 -1.38
C CYS A 124 -18.33 16.04 -1.94
N GLY A 125 -19.57 15.57 -2.11
CA GLY A 125 -19.85 14.27 -2.71
C GLY A 125 -19.53 14.29 -4.19
N CYS A 126 -18.65 13.39 -4.61
CA CYS A 126 -18.24 13.24 -6.00
C CYS A 126 -18.57 11.82 -6.47
N HIS A 127 -19.19 11.72 -7.64
CA HIS A 127 -19.57 10.44 -8.24
C HIS A 127 -19.07 10.43 -9.68
N ARG A 128 -17.78 10.19 -9.84
CA ARG A 128 -17.17 10.08 -11.14
C ARG A 128 -16.89 8.63 -11.46
N GLY A 129 -17.36 8.23 -12.56
CA GLY A 129 -16.99 7.00 -13.13
C GLY A 129 -18.04 5.98 -13.30
N GLU A 130 -17.72 5.18 -14.19
CA GLU A 130 -18.47 4.11 -14.76
C GLU A 130 -17.92 2.80 -14.24
N GLY A 131 -18.74 1.82 -13.95
CA GLY A 131 -18.33 0.48 -13.63
C GLY A 131 -18.33 0.10 -12.15
N ASP A 132 -17.52 -0.89 -11.79
CA ASP A 132 -17.56 -1.67 -10.56
C ASP A 132 -17.06 -0.94 -9.30
N LYS A 133 -17.39 0.33 -9.13
CA LYS A 133 -17.03 1.09 -7.95
C LYS A 133 -18.14 1.11 -6.92
N PRO A 134 -17.78 1.37 -5.66
CA PRO A 134 -18.79 1.59 -4.64
C PRO A 134 -19.69 2.77 -5.00
N VAL A 135 -20.99 2.58 -4.85
CA VAL A 135 -21.98 3.62 -5.06
C VAL A 135 -22.50 4.07 -3.70
N TYR A 136 -22.12 5.27 -3.28
CA TYR A 136 -22.47 5.82 -1.96
C TYR A 136 -23.80 6.57 -1.97
N TYR A 137 -24.80 6.01 -2.65
CA TYR A 137 -26.18 6.47 -2.51
C TYR A 137 -26.86 5.70 -1.37
N PRO A 138 -27.58 6.36 -0.49
CA PRO A 138 -28.24 5.71 0.66
C PRO A 138 -29.09 4.48 0.28
N SER A 139 -29.70 4.50 -0.90
CA SER A 139 -30.55 3.41 -1.40
C SER A 139 -29.81 2.32 -2.16
N LYS A 140 -28.53 2.51 -2.47
CA LYS A 140 -27.75 1.62 -3.33
C LYS A 140 -26.35 1.33 -2.79
N SER A 141 -25.98 1.93 -1.64
CA SER A 141 -24.61 1.83 -1.14
C SER A 141 -24.31 0.46 -0.53
N ASN A 142 -23.13 -0.02 -0.84
CA ASN A 142 -22.54 -1.22 -0.27
C ASN A 142 -21.26 -0.86 0.49
N ASN A 143 -21.32 0.18 1.30
CA ASN A 143 -20.19 0.80 1.99
C ASN A 143 -19.41 -0.19 2.88
N ILE A 144 -20.10 -1.20 3.40
CA ILE A 144 -19.53 -2.20 4.32
C ILE A 144 -18.34 -2.92 3.70
N LEU A 145 -18.40 -3.20 2.40
CA LEU A 145 -17.33 -3.95 1.72
C LEU A 145 -16.04 -3.15 1.56
N TRP A 146 -16.14 -1.83 1.45
CA TRP A 146 -14.99 -0.97 1.22
C TRP A 146 -14.34 -0.48 2.54
N CYS A 147 -15.04 -0.62 3.66
CA CYS A 147 -14.48 -0.51 5.00
C CYS A 147 -14.10 -1.88 5.59
N PHE A 148 -13.92 -2.90 4.75
CA PHE A 148 -13.55 -4.23 5.20
C PHE A 148 -12.10 -4.25 5.67
N GLY A 149 -11.87 -4.85 6.85
CA GLY A 149 -10.54 -4.94 7.46
C GLY A 149 -10.18 -3.77 8.40
N THR A 150 -11.09 -2.82 8.59
CA THR A 150 -11.00 -1.77 9.62
C THR A 150 -11.80 -2.15 10.87
N GLU A 151 -11.52 -1.51 12.01
CA GLU A 151 -12.27 -1.75 13.25
C GLU A 151 -13.75 -1.36 13.11
N SER A 152 -14.04 -0.31 12.35
CA SER A 152 -15.40 0.15 12.09
C SER A 152 -15.72 0.11 10.61
N HIS A 153 -16.84 -0.49 10.27
CA HIS A 153 -17.33 -0.57 8.89
C HIS A 153 -18.15 0.66 8.46
N THR A 154 -18.11 1.74 9.23
CA THR A 154 -18.86 2.96 8.94
C THR A 154 -18.02 3.87 8.06
N TYR A 155 -18.47 4.09 6.84
CA TYR A 155 -17.82 4.96 5.87
C TYR A 155 -17.94 6.44 6.26
N HIS A 156 -16.85 7.19 6.09
CA HIS A 156 -16.80 8.62 6.33
C HIS A 156 -16.52 9.45 5.07
N CYS A 157 -15.37 9.21 4.46
CA CYS A 157 -14.90 9.89 3.24
C CYS A 157 -13.88 9.01 2.52
N THR A 158 -13.41 9.45 1.35
CA THR A 158 -12.45 8.71 0.53
C THR A 158 -11.21 9.57 0.23
N VAL A 159 -10.03 8.96 0.25
CA VAL A 159 -8.75 9.55 -0.16
C VAL A 159 -8.30 9.01 -1.51
N ALA A 160 -7.41 9.75 -2.20
CA ALA A 160 -6.88 9.42 -3.52
C ALA A 160 -5.35 9.44 -3.50
N LEU A 161 -4.73 8.26 -3.49
CA LEU A 161 -3.30 8.07 -3.34
C LEU A 161 -2.66 7.73 -4.68
N VAL A 162 -1.62 8.48 -5.07
CA VAL A 162 -0.84 8.12 -6.26
C VAL A 162 0.01 6.90 -5.94
N GLN A 163 -0.11 5.87 -6.76
CA GLN A 163 0.67 4.62 -6.64
C GLN A 163 1.91 4.64 -7.55
N GLY A 164 1.85 5.39 -8.64
CA GLY A 164 2.95 5.52 -9.59
C GLY A 164 2.49 6.01 -10.94
N GLU A 165 3.45 6.23 -11.86
CA GLU A 165 3.16 6.54 -13.25
C GLU A 165 2.59 5.30 -13.94
N ALA A 166 1.60 5.49 -14.77
CA ALA A 166 0.94 4.44 -15.55
C ALA A 166 1.12 4.69 -17.04
N SER A 167 1.11 3.61 -17.82
CA SER A 167 1.01 3.74 -19.27
C SER A 167 -0.36 4.34 -19.63
N ALA A 168 -0.41 5.12 -20.72
CA ALA A 168 -1.67 5.61 -21.22
C ALA A 168 -2.61 4.41 -21.51
N PRO A 169 -3.90 4.51 -21.18
CA PRO A 169 -4.87 3.50 -21.59
C PRO A 169 -4.86 3.40 -23.11
N GLY A 170 -4.71 2.17 -23.61
CA GLY A 170 -4.70 1.87 -25.04
C GLY A 170 -6.07 2.02 -25.68
#